data_390adba4eaff67774395fced0b146c72
#
_entry.id   390adba4eaff67774395fced0b146c72
#
_cell.length_a   1.000
_cell.length_b   1.000
_cell.length_c   1.000
_cell.angle_alpha   90.00
_cell.angle_beta   90.00
_cell.angle_gamma   90.00
#
_symmetry.space_group_name_H-M   'P 1'
#
loop_
_entity.id
_entity.type
_entity.pdbx_description
1 polymer ?
#
loop_
_entity_poly.entity_id
_entity_poly.type
_entity_poly.pdbx_seq_one_letter_code
_entity_poly.pdbx_strand_id
1 'polypeptide(L)'
;DLLRLLEYGGFPPEANYLFLGDYVDRGKQSLETICLLLAYKIQYPENFFILRGNHESAGINRIYGFYDECKRRYSIKLWKTFSDVFNCLPVSALIDEKILCMHGGLSPELNSLQQIADLQRPCDVPDVGLMCDLLWSDPDGKCNGWAENDRGVSFVFGADVVATFLETQDLDLLVRAHQVVEDGYEFFAGRRLVTLFSAPNYCGEFDNAGGMISVDDNLMCSFQILKPSTRSSRFAKNEKNEGGNTNSTDAGSTPAK
;
A
#
# COMPACT_ATOMS: atom_id res chain seq x y z
N ASP A 1 4.07 2.42 -12.20
CA ASP A 1 4.94 1.88 -11.16
C ASP A 1 4.92 0.35 -11.14
N LEU A 2 3.74 -0.32 -11.13
CA LEU A 2 3.64 -1.79 -11.11
C LEU A 2 4.45 -2.46 -12.24
N LEU A 3 4.32 -2.02 -13.49
CA LEU A 3 5.09 -2.59 -14.61
C LEU A 3 6.61 -2.42 -14.42
N ARG A 4 7.04 -1.29 -13.87
CA ARG A 4 8.46 -1.07 -13.54
C ARG A 4 8.96 -2.02 -12.43
N LEU A 5 8.12 -2.29 -11.42
CA LEU A 5 8.46 -3.29 -10.40
C LEU A 5 8.62 -4.69 -11.00
N LEU A 6 7.72 -5.08 -11.91
CA LEU A 6 7.81 -6.36 -12.62
C LEU A 6 9.02 -6.43 -13.57
N GLU A 7 9.40 -5.32 -14.19
CA GLU A 7 10.64 -5.24 -15.00
C GLU A 7 11.91 -5.44 -14.14
N TYR A 8 11.92 -4.95 -12.89
CA TYR A 8 13.05 -5.12 -11.98
C TYR A 8 13.09 -6.50 -11.32
N GLY A 9 11.94 -7.02 -10.90
CA GLY A 9 11.82 -8.27 -10.17
C GLY A 9 11.68 -9.53 -11.04
N GLY A 10 11.48 -9.35 -12.35
CA GLY A 10 11.10 -10.41 -13.27
C GLY A 10 9.58 -10.58 -13.39
N PHE A 11 9.11 -11.06 -14.55
CA PHE A 11 7.68 -11.28 -14.74
C PHE A 11 7.23 -12.65 -14.24
N PRO A 12 5.98 -12.76 -13.73
CA PRO A 12 5.41 -14.08 -13.45
C PRO A 12 5.35 -14.97 -14.69
N PRO A 13 5.60 -16.28 -14.61
CA PRO A 13 5.88 -17.08 -13.42
C PRO A 13 7.37 -17.22 -13.09
N GLU A 14 8.28 -16.51 -13.78
CA GLU A 14 9.73 -16.59 -13.54
C GLU A 14 10.12 -16.11 -12.13
N ALA A 15 9.32 -15.20 -11.56
CA ALA A 15 9.43 -14.74 -10.18
C ALA A 15 8.09 -14.89 -9.46
N ASN A 16 8.15 -15.25 -8.16
CA ASN A 16 6.99 -15.29 -7.27
C ASN A 16 6.77 -13.92 -6.65
N TYR A 17 5.51 -13.53 -6.47
CA TYR A 17 5.14 -12.23 -5.91
C TYR A 17 4.12 -12.36 -4.79
N LEU A 18 4.33 -11.55 -3.75
CA LEU A 18 3.34 -11.24 -2.72
C LEU A 18 3.14 -9.73 -2.66
N PHE A 19 1.93 -9.27 -2.94
CA PHE A 19 1.53 -7.87 -2.81
C PHE A 19 0.75 -7.65 -1.52
N LEU A 20 1.02 -6.53 -0.84
CA LEU A 20 0.55 -6.27 0.51
C LEU A 20 -0.71 -5.39 0.59
N GLY A 21 -1.43 -5.18 -0.53
CA GLY A 21 -2.65 -4.38 -0.54
C GLY A 21 -2.50 -3.00 -1.16
N ASP A 22 -3.61 -2.24 -1.13
CA ASP A 22 -3.74 -0.87 -1.64
C ASP A 22 -3.48 -0.75 -3.15
N TYR A 23 -4.26 -1.47 -3.92
CA TYR A 23 -4.18 -1.51 -5.39
C TYR A 23 -4.99 -0.43 -6.08
N VAL A 24 -5.92 0.17 -5.36
CA VAL A 24 -6.89 1.14 -5.86
C VAL A 24 -6.80 2.45 -5.10
N ASP A 25 -7.44 3.48 -5.62
CA ASP A 25 -7.49 4.84 -5.08
C ASP A 25 -6.25 5.71 -5.37
N ARG A 26 -6.39 7.01 -5.18
CA ARG A 26 -5.35 8.04 -5.30
C ARG A 26 -4.76 8.20 -6.70
N GLY A 27 -4.48 7.10 -7.40
CA GLY A 27 -3.95 7.10 -8.76
C GLY A 27 -5.04 7.22 -9.83
N LYS A 28 -4.61 7.33 -11.09
CA LYS A 28 -5.50 7.47 -12.27
C LYS A 28 -5.80 6.15 -12.96
N GLN A 29 -5.16 5.05 -12.56
CA GLN A 29 -5.15 3.75 -13.25
C GLN A 29 -5.40 2.60 -12.27
N SER A 30 -6.35 2.79 -11.34
CA SER A 30 -6.72 1.75 -10.37
C SER A 30 -7.27 0.51 -11.07
N LEU A 31 -8.11 0.70 -12.09
CA LEU A 31 -8.69 -0.40 -12.87
C LEU A 31 -7.63 -1.23 -13.59
N GLU A 32 -6.69 -0.59 -14.28
CA GLU A 32 -5.60 -1.28 -14.96
C GLU A 32 -4.74 -2.06 -13.97
N THR A 33 -4.41 -1.45 -12.83
CA THR A 33 -3.58 -2.06 -11.79
C THR A 33 -4.25 -3.30 -11.22
N ILE A 34 -5.48 -3.17 -10.71
CA ILE A 34 -6.16 -4.32 -10.08
C ILE A 34 -6.50 -5.42 -11.10
N CYS A 35 -6.90 -5.07 -12.33
CA CYS A 35 -7.17 -6.05 -13.37
C CYS A 35 -5.91 -6.84 -13.75
N LEU A 36 -4.75 -6.19 -13.85
CA LEU A 36 -3.49 -6.87 -14.14
C LEU A 36 -3.09 -7.83 -13.00
N LEU A 37 -3.19 -7.39 -11.75
CA LEU A 37 -2.90 -8.23 -10.58
C LEU A 37 -3.82 -9.46 -10.51
N LEU A 38 -5.13 -9.27 -10.74
CA LEU A 38 -6.10 -10.37 -10.75
C LEU A 38 -5.87 -11.32 -11.94
N ALA A 39 -5.48 -10.80 -13.11
CA ALA A 39 -5.14 -11.62 -14.28
C ALA A 39 -3.91 -12.51 -13.98
N TYR A 40 -2.86 -11.97 -13.36
CA TYR A 40 -1.71 -12.76 -12.93
C TYR A 40 -2.08 -13.79 -11.86
N LYS A 41 -2.94 -13.41 -10.88
CA LYS A 41 -3.40 -14.36 -9.85
C LYS A 41 -4.17 -15.53 -10.46
N ILE A 42 -5.01 -15.29 -11.47
CA ILE A 42 -5.77 -16.33 -12.16
C ILE A 42 -4.84 -17.21 -13.01
N GLN A 43 -3.89 -16.60 -13.73
CA GLN A 43 -2.99 -17.30 -14.63
C GLN A 43 -1.92 -18.13 -13.89
N TYR A 44 -1.42 -17.60 -12.76
CA TYR A 44 -0.31 -18.18 -11.99
C TYR A 44 -0.65 -18.26 -10.50
N PRO A 45 -1.66 -19.06 -10.10
CA PRO A 45 -2.19 -19.06 -8.73
C PRO A 45 -1.17 -19.47 -7.67
N GLU A 46 -0.17 -20.28 -8.04
CA GLU A 46 0.88 -20.77 -7.14
C GLU A 46 2.12 -19.85 -7.06
N ASN A 47 2.18 -18.83 -7.92
CA ASN A 47 3.34 -17.94 -8.01
C ASN A 47 2.99 -16.48 -7.71
N PHE A 48 1.70 -16.14 -7.62
CA PHE A 48 1.25 -14.77 -7.52
C PHE A 48 0.20 -14.63 -6.40
N PHE A 49 0.53 -13.83 -5.38
CA PHE A 49 -0.27 -13.67 -4.19
C PHE A 49 -0.59 -12.20 -3.95
N ILE A 50 -1.83 -11.91 -3.59
CA ILE A 50 -2.32 -10.55 -3.31
C ILE A 50 -3.06 -10.54 -1.97
N LEU A 51 -2.63 -9.67 -1.06
CA LEU A 51 -3.31 -9.43 0.21
C LEU A 51 -4.29 -8.26 0.08
N ARG A 52 -5.23 -8.19 1.00
CA ARG A 52 -6.14 -7.08 1.14
C ARG A 52 -5.46 -5.91 1.85
N GLY A 53 -5.58 -4.69 1.31
CA GLY A 53 -5.30 -3.45 2.01
C GLY A 53 -6.58 -2.79 2.52
N ASN A 54 -6.46 -1.72 3.27
CA ASN A 54 -7.61 -0.98 3.78
C ASN A 54 -8.38 -0.25 2.66
N HIS A 55 -7.74 0.06 1.54
CA HIS A 55 -8.39 0.61 0.35
C HIS A 55 -9.22 -0.43 -0.43
N GLU A 56 -9.00 -1.70 -0.22
CA GLU A 56 -9.83 -2.77 -0.75
C GLU A 56 -11.08 -2.99 0.12
N SER A 57 -11.75 -1.88 0.48
CA SER A 57 -13.04 -1.84 1.20
C SER A 57 -13.96 -0.80 0.59
N ALA A 58 -15.26 -1.10 0.55
CA ALA A 58 -16.25 -0.24 -0.08
C ALA A 58 -16.35 1.15 0.58
N GLY A 59 -16.23 1.22 1.91
CA GLY A 59 -16.25 2.46 2.67
C GLY A 59 -15.12 3.42 2.29
N ILE A 60 -13.92 2.90 2.05
CA ILE A 60 -12.73 3.67 1.73
C ILE A 60 -12.66 4.01 0.25
N ASN A 61 -12.76 3.03 -0.64
CA ASN A 61 -12.56 3.27 -2.06
C ASN A 61 -13.73 4.00 -2.75
N ARG A 62 -14.83 4.19 -2.04
CA ARG A 62 -15.91 5.09 -2.44
C ARG A 62 -15.52 6.56 -2.32
N ILE A 63 -14.59 6.90 -1.40
CA ILE A 63 -14.19 8.27 -1.07
C ILE A 63 -12.94 8.68 -1.86
N TYR A 64 -11.97 7.76 -2.02
CA TYR A 64 -10.62 8.08 -2.49
C TYR A 64 -10.38 7.87 -3.99
N GLY A 65 -11.42 7.56 -4.78
CA GLY A 65 -11.38 7.69 -6.23
C GLY A 65 -11.78 6.47 -7.04
N PHE A 66 -11.66 5.24 -6.52
CA PHE A 66 -11.94 4.02 -7.30
C PHE A 66 -13.41 3.87 -7.71
N TYR A 67 -14.35 4.23 -6.81
CA TYR A 67 -15.77 4.28 -7.16
C TYR A 67 -16.05 5.21 -8.34
N ASP A 68 -15.50 6.42 -8.31
CA ASP A 68 -15.69 7.40 -9.38
C ASP A 68 -15.02 6.97 -10.68
N GLU A 69 -13.86 6.32 -10.60
CA GLU A 69 -13.19 5.73 -11.77
C GLU A 69 -14.06 4.65 -12.42
N CYS A 70 -14.58 3.71 -11.64
CA CYS A 70 -15.49 2.66 -12.13
C CYS A 70 -16.76 3.26 -12.74
N LYS A 71 -17.42 4.20 -12.03
CA LYS A 71 -18.66 4.84 -12.47
C LYS A 71 -18.48 5.62 -13.78
N ARG A 72 -17.37 6.36 -13.91
CA ARG A 72 -17.09 7.19 -15.08
C ARG A 72 -16.71 6.36 -16.30
N ARG A 73 -15.87 5.35 -16.13
CA ARG A 73 -15.29 4.57 -17.25
C ARG A 73 -16.17 3.39 -17.63
N TYR A 74 -16.92 2.84 -16.69
CA TYR A 74 -17.76 1.64 -16.88
C TYR A 74 -19.12 1.76 -16.20
N SER A 75 -19.27 1.23 -14.97
CA SER A 75 -20.53 1.22 -14.25
C SER A 75 -20.37 1.03 -12.73
N ILE A 76 -21.39 1.42 -11.96
CA ILE A 76 -21.47 1.12 -10.53
C ILE A 76 -21.55 -0.40 -10.28
N LYS A 77 -22.13 -1.16 -11.21
CA LYS A 77 -22.16 -2.64 -11.12
C LYS A 77 -20.77 -3.22 -11.07
N LEU A 78 -19.83 -2.71 -11.90
CA LEU A 78 -18.43 -3.14 -11.90
C LEU A 78 -17.77 -2.86 -10.55
N TRP A 79 -17.97 -1.67 -9.97
CA TRP A 79 -17.45 -1.35 -8.64
C TRP A 79 -17.96 -2.31 -7.56
N LYS A 80 -19.25 -2.67 -7.58
CA LYS A 80 -19.81 -3.68 -6.67
C LYS A 80 -19.16 -5.05 -6.86
N THR A 81 -18.94 -5.46 -8.11
CA THR A 81 -18.24 -6.71 -8.41
C THR A 81 -16.82 -6.73 -7.85
N PHE A 82 -16.07 -5.61 -7.95
CA PHE A 82 -14.76 -5.50 -7.30
C PHE A 82 -14.86 -5.56 -5.78
N SER A 83 -15.87 -4.92 -5.18
CA SER A 83 -16.11 -5.02 -3.73
C SER A 83 -16.33 -6.46 -3.28
N ASP A 84 -17.10 -7.26 -4.04
CA ASP A 84 -17.29 -8.69 -3.77
C ASP A 84 -15.95 -9.46 -3.86
N VAL A 85 -15.10 -9.14 -4.84
CA VAL A 85 -13.77 -9.75 -4.98
C VAL A 85 -12.86 -9.34 -3.81
N PHE A 86 -12.86 -8.06 -3.43
CA PHE A 86 -12.05 -7.57 -2.32
C PHE A 86 -12.41 -8.22 -0.99
N ASN A 87 -13.68 -8.49 -0.77
CA ASN A 87 -14.16 -9.20 0.41
C ASN A 87 -13.63 -10.65 0.51
N CYS A 88 -13.16 -11.22 -0.59
CA CYS A 88 -12.56 -12.55 -0.63
C CYS A 88 -11.03 -12.56 -0.42
N LEU A 89 -10.35 -11.40 -0.51
CA LEU A 89 -8.89 -11.34 -0.42
C LEU A 89 -8.39 -11.76 0.97
N PRO A 90 -7.27 -12.51 1.05
CA PRO A 90 -6.61 -12.81 2.31
C PRO A 90 -6.01 -11.54 2.93
N VAL A 91 -5.93 -11.48 4.25
CA VAL A 91 -5.42 -10.32 4.99
C VAL A 91 -3.97 -10.47 5.45
N SER A 92 -3.44 -11.69 5.39
CA SER A 92 -2.07 -11.99 5.82
C SER A 92 -1.52 -13.18 5.04
N ALA A 93 -0.20 -13.27 4.99
CA ALA A 93 0.54 -14.41 4.47
C ALA A 93 1.74 -14.73 5.37
N LEU A 94 2.08 -16.01 5.47
CA LEU A 94 3.23 -16.49 6.21
C LEU A 94 4.22 -17.12 5.21
N ILE A 95 5.45 -16.63 5.19
CA ILE A 95 6.53 -17.14 4.34
C ILE A 95 7.42 -18.02 5.20
N ASP A 96 7.51 -19.29 4.82
CA ASP A 96 8.35 -20.32 5.45
C ASP A 96 8.25 -20.34 7.00
N GLU A 97 7.03 -20.17 7.52
CA GLU A 97 6.74 -20.18 8.97
C GLU A 97 7.51 -19.11 9.79
N LYS A 98 8.24 -18.18 9.16
CA LYS A 98 9.14 -17.22 9.80
C LYS A 98 8.85 -15.75 9.50
N ILE A 99 8.32 -15.42 8.31
CA ILE A 99 8.05 -14.04 7.94
C ILE A 99 6.54 -13.84 7.81
N LEU A 100 5.96 -13.07 8.71
CA LEU A 100 4.54 -12.72 8.67
C LEU A 100 4.32 -11.42 7.91
N CYS A 101 3.49 -11.47 6.87
CA CYS A 101 3.17 -10.36 5.99
C CYS A 101 1.72 -9.92 6.16
N MET A 102 1.45 -8.62 6.21
CA MET A 102 0.13 -8.01 6.29
C MET A 102 0.15 -6.60 5.69
N HIS A 103 -1.01 -5.99 5.52
CA HIS A 103 -1.07 -4.61 5.03
C HIS A 103 -0.78 -3.58 6.13
N GLY A 104 -1.56 -3.57 7.22
CA GLY A 104 -1.43 -2.67 8.36
C GLY A 104 -0.40 -3.15 9.36
N GLY A 105 -0.82 -3.84 10.40
CA GLY A 105 0.09 -4.32 11.44
C GLY A 105 -0.58 -5.27 12.43
N LEU A 106 -0.07 -5.29 13.64
CA LEU A 106 -0.54 -6.15 14.71
C LEU A 106 -1.86 -5.65 15.33
N SER A 107 -2.52 -6.54 16.05
CA SER A 107 -3.74 -6.25 16.82
C SER A 107 -3.53 -6.63 18.28
N PRO A 108 -4.09 -5.87 19.24
CA PRO A 108 -4.11 -6.27 20.65
C PRO A 108 -4.93 -7.55 20.89
N GLU A 109 -5.80 -7.94 19.95
CA GLU A 109 -6.57 -9.17 19.99
C GLU A 109 -5.82 -10.39 19.41
N LEU A 110 -4.68 -10.18 18.72
CA LEU A 110 -3.92 -11.24 18.06
C LEU A 110 -2.99 -11.96 19.03
N ASN A 111 -3.40 -13.14 19.46
CA ASN A 111 -2.64 -13.99 20.36
C ASN A 111 -2.07 -15.25 19.69
N SER A 112 -2.61 -15.63 18.52
CA SER A 112 -2.10 -16.76 17.72
C SER A 112 -2.39 -16.56 16.25
N LEU A 113 -1.53 -17.12 15.39
CA LEU A 113 -1.72 -17.09 13.94
C LEU A 113 -3.00 -17.80 13.48
N GLN A 114 -3.49 -18.77 14.28
CA GLN A 114 -4.74 -19.47 14.00
C GLN A 114 -5.94 -18.52 13.95
N GLN A 115 -5.95 -17.46 14.74
CA GLN A 115 -7.03 -16.45 14.70
C GLN A 115 -7.13 -15.77 13.33
N ILE A 116 -6.00 -15.56 12.65
CA ILE A 116 -5.98 -15.02 11.27
C ILE A 116 -6.54 -16.06 10.29
N ALA A 117 -6.16 -17.31 10.43
CA ALA A 117 -6.65 -18.41 9.59
C ALA A 117 -8.17 -18.63 9.74
N ASP A 118 -8.71 -18.36 10.92
CA ASP A 118 -10.13 -18.54 11.24
C ASP A 118 -11.02 -17.37 10.76
N LEU A 119 -10.43 -16.28 10.27
CA LEU A 119 -11.18 -15.14 9.72
C LEU A 119 -12.06 -15.58 8.55
N GLN A 120 -13.36 -15.40 8.71
CA GLN A 120 -14.34 -15.81 7.70
C GLN A 120 -14.32 -14.84 6.51
N ARG A 121 -14.28 -15.39 5.30
CA ARG A 121 -14.37 -14.66 4.04
C ARG A 121 -15.37 -15.34 3.10
N PRO A 122 -16.16 -14.61 2.29
CA PRO A 122 -16.10 -13.15 2.07
C PRO A 122 -16.68 -12.34 3.24
N CYS A 123 -16.07 -11.19 3.55
CA CYS A 123 -16.57 -10.24 4.54
C CYS A 123 -16.08 -8.81 4.24
N ASP A 124 -16.88 -7.81 4.62
CA ASP A 124 -16.41 -6.42 4.59
C ASP A 124 -15.46 -6.16 5.76
N VAL A 125 -14.69 -5.07 5.69
CA VAL A 125 -13.79 -4.68 6.79
C VAL A 125 -14.62 -4.08 7.91
N PRO A 126 -14.59 -4.67 9.13
CA PRO A 126 -15.30 -4.09 10.27
C PRO A 126 -14.59 -2.82 10.77
N ASP A 127 -15.31 -2.00 11.54
CA ASP A 127 -14.76 -0.76 12.11
C ASP A 127 -13.77 -1.00 13.26
N VAL A 128 -13.80 -2.17 13.89
CA VAL A 128 -12.95 -2.58 15.02
C VAL A 128 -12.61 -4.07 14.97
N GLY A 129 -11.63 -4.48 15.76
CA GLY A 129 -11.25 -5.88 15.98
C GLY A 129 -10.13 -6.35 15.07
N LEU A 130 -9.77 -7.64 15.18
CA LEU A 130 -8.58 -8.23 14.57
C LEU A 130 -8.42 -7.90 13.07
N MET A 131 -9.48 -8.07 12.28
CA MET A 131 -9.41 -7.82 10.84
C MET A 131 -9.21 -6.34 10.52
N CYS A 132 -9.84 -5.43 11.27
CA CYS A 132 -9.61 -4.00 11.16
C CYS A 132 -8.14 -3.67 11.44
N ASP A 133 -7.59 -4.19 12.54
CA ASP A 133 -6.23 -3.87 12.96
C ASP A 133 -5.18 -4.39 11.99
N LEU A 134 -5.34 -5.60 11.44
CA LEU A 134 -4.44 -6.14 10.41
C LEU A 134 -4.34 -5.27 9.15
N LEU A 135 -5.34 -4.41 8.90
CA LEU A 135 -5.39 -3.51 7.75
C LEU A 135 -5.06 -2.04 8.09
N TRP A 136 -5.13 -1.64 9.37
CA TRP A 136 -5.07 -0.23 9.75
C TRP A 136 -4.02 0.13 10.79
N SER A 137 -3.56 -0.80 11.62
CA SER A 137 -2.64 -0.49 12.71
C SER A 137 -1.25 -0.09 12.19
N ASP A 138 -0.55 0.74 12.95
CA ASP A 138 0.77 1.28 12.60
C ASP A 138 1.80 1.08 13.72
N PRO A 139 3.08 0.83 13.39
CA PRO A 139 4.17 0.93 14.36
C PRO A 139 4.44 2.41 14.71
N ASP A 140 4.73 2.71 15.98
CA ASP A 140 5.15 4.03 16.43
C ASP A 140 6.31 3.94 17.42
N GLY A 141 7.44 4.57 17.06
CA GLY A 141 8.66 4.58 17.89
C GLY A 141 8.55 5.34 19.23
N LYS A 142 7.49 6.11 19.43
CA LYS A 142 7.20 6.81 20.68
C LYS A 142 6.24 6.04 21.58
N CYS A 143 5.59 5.00 21.06
CA CYS A 143 4.65 4.17 21.77
C CYS A 143 5.36 3.04 22.53
N ASN A 144 4.96 2.77 23.76
CA ASN A 144 5.22 1.54 24.49
C ASN A 144 3.88 0.82 24.67
N GLY A 145 3.80 -0.46 24.32
CA GLY A 145 2.54 -1.17 24.28
C GLY A 145 1.64 -0.67 23.15
N TRP A 146 0.40 -0.36 23.47
CA TRP A 146 -0.64 0.04 22.54
C TRP A 146 -1.16 1.44 22.86
N ALA A 147 -1.48 2.21 21.81
CA ALA A 147 -2.17 3.50 21.95
C ALA A 147 -3.17 3.68 20.80
N GLU A 148 -4.06 4.66 20.95
CA GLU A 148 -5.00 5.04 19.88
C GLU A 148 -4.22 5.56 18.66
N ASN A 149 -4.72 5.24 17.46
CA ASN A 149 -4.13 5.71 16.21
C ASN A 149 -4.72 7.07 15.82
N ASP A 150 -3.88 8.03 15.46
CA ASP A 150 -4.31 9.37 14.99
C ASP A 150 -5.16 9.32 13.70
N ARG A 151 -5.23 8.17 13.04
CA ARG A 151 -6.15 7.94 11.91
C ARG A 151 -7.62 7.90 12.35
N GLY A 152 -7.91 7.80 13.65
CA GLY A 152 -9.27 7.65 14.21
C GLY A 152 -9.83 6.23 14.07
N VAL A 153 -9.00 5.25 13.68
CA VAL A 153 -9.33 3.83 13.57
C VAL A 153 -8.13 3.00 13.98
N SER A 154 -8.36 1.85 14.66
CA SER A 154 -7.32 0.91 15.08
C SER A 154 -6.31 1.51 16.08
N PHE A 155 -5.11 0.97 16.16
CA PHE A 155 -4.10 1.27 17.16
C PHE A 155 -2.74 1.57 16.55
N VAL A 156 -1.88 2.20 17.35
CA VAL A 156 -0.43 2.17 17.16
C VAL A 156 0.20 1.25 18.18
N PHE A 157 1.34 0.65 17.82
CA PHE A 157 2.05 -0.31 18.68
C PHE A 157 3.55 -0.03 18.74
N GLY A 158 4.13 -0.30 19.92
CA GLY A 158 5.54 -0.10 20.20
C GLY A 158 6.44 -1.26 19.74
N ALA A 159 7.75 -1.02 19.82
CA ALA A 159 8.77 -2.02 19.51
C ALA A 159 8.73 -3.23 20.47
N ASP A 160 8.29 -3.02 21.70
CA ASP A 160 8.08 -4.05 22.73
C ASP A 160 6.99 -5.05 22.32
N VAL A 161 5.90 -4.56 21.72
CA VAL A 161 4.81 -5.40 21.19
C VAL A 161 5.33 -6.28 20.06
N VAL A 162 6.09 -5.72 19.11
CA VAL A 162 6.70 -6.48 18.01
C VAL A 162 7.62 -7.57 18.54
N ALA A 163 8.50 -7.23 19.48
CA ALA A 163 9.44 -8.19 20.07
C ALA A 163 8.72 -9.35 20.74
N THR A 164 7.74 -9.05 21.59
CA THR A 164 6.96 -10.06 22.32
C THR A 164 6.17 -10.95 21.39
N PHE A 165 5.54 -10.37 20.37
CA PHE A 165 4.75 -11.13 19.40
C PHE A 165 5.62 -12.11 18.59
N LEU A 166 6.74 -11.65 18.03
CA LEU A 166 7.64 -12.51 17.28
C LEU A 166 8.21 -13.64 18.11
N GLU A 167 8.63 -13.37 19.35
CA GLU A 167 9.12 -14.40 20.28
C GLU A 167 8.04 -15.42 20.63
N THR A 168 6.80 -14.96 20.85
CA THR A 168 5.68 -15.85 21.22
C THR A 168 5.24 -16.75 20.06
N GLN A 169 5.29 -16.25 18.82
CA GLN A 169 4.85 -16.96 17.63
C GLN A 169 5.99 -17.67 16.89
N ASP A 170 7.23 -17.64 17.40
CA ASP A 170 8.44 -18.19 16.78
C ASP A 170 8.69 -17.64 15.36
N LEU A 171 8.51 -16.31 15.20
CA LEU A 171 8.71 -15.60 13.95
C LEU A 171 9.99 -14.76 13.99
N ASP A 172 10.57 -14.49 12.82
CA ASP A 172 11.79 -13.69 12.68
C ASP A 172 11.51 -12.26 12.23
N LEU A 173 10.49 -12.04 11.38
CA LEU A 173 10.23 -10.76 10.74
C LEU A 173 8.73 -10.50 10.51
N LEU A 174 8.31 -9.25 10.73
CA LEU A 174 7.05 -8.71 10.22
C LEU A 174 7.32 -7.85 8.99
N VAL A 175 6.55 -8.04 7.92
CA VAL A 175 6.58 -7.21 6.71
C VAL A 175 5.20 -6.59 6.51
N ARG A 176 5.15 -5.25 6.39
CA ARG A 176 3.89 -4.52 6.24
C ARG A 176 4.03 -3.34 5.28
N ALA A 177 2.93 -2.71 4.91
CA ALA A 177 2.86 -1.58 3.98
C ALA A 177 2.21 -0.34 4.65
N HIS A 178 1.15 0.21 4.11
CA HIS A 178 0.21 1.18 4.69
C HIS A 178 0.75 2.58 5.04
N GLN A 179 2.04 2.76 5.30
CA GLN A 179 2.66 4.06 5.57
C GLN A 179 3.66 4.43 4.48
N VAL A 180 3.64 5.72 4.09
CA VAL A 180 4.67 6.26 3.20
C VAL A 180 5.99 6.33 3.94
N VAL A 181 7.06 5.80 3.33
CA VAL A 181 8.42 5.86 3.84
C VAL A 181 9.36 6.41 2.76
N GLU A 182 10.32 7.25 3.15
CA GLU A 182 11.14 8.04 2.22
C GLU A 182 11.92 7.18 1.23
N ASP A 183 12.60 6.15 1.73
CA ASP A 183 13.48 5.28 0.93
C ASP A 183 12.77 4.08 0.29
N GLY A 184 11.42 4.00 0.39
CA GLY A 184 10.61 2.86 -0.07
C GLY A 184 10.59 1.69 0.90
N TYR A 185 11.41 1.70 1.94
CA TYR A 185 11.36 0.78 3.08
C TYR A 185 11.90 1.44 4.34
N GLU A 186 11.41 1.00 5.49
CA GLU A 186 11.87 1.47 6.80
C GLU A 186 11.85 0.33 7.82
N PHE A 187 12.96 0.19 8.57
CA PHE A 187 13.04 -0.79 9.64
C PHE A 187 12.55 -0.23 10.98
N PHE A 188 11.90 -1.09 11.73
CA PHE A 188 11.40 -0.80 13.08
C PHE A 188 11.77 -1.94 14.04
N ALA A 189 11.71 -1.68 15.37
CA ALA A 189 11.94 -2.67 16.42
C ALA A 189 13.25 -3.48 16.26
N GLY A 190 14.37 -2.79 16.01
CA GLY A 190 15.68 -3.45 15.86
C GLY A 190 15.74 -4.37 14.63
N ARG A 191 15.10 -3.99 13.53
CA ARG A 191 14.96 -4.73 12.26
C ARG A 191 14.04 -5.96 12.33
N ARG A 192 13.19 -6.04 13.33
CA ARG A 192 12.18 -7.11 13.47
C ARG A 192 10.88 -6.81 12.71
N LEU A 193 10.68 -5.57 12.27
CA LEU A 193 9.59 -5.16 11.39
C LEU A 193 10.16 -4.30 10.27
N VAL A 194 9.64 -4.46 9.06
CA VAL A 194 9.91 -3.58 7.93
C VAL A 194 8.60 -3.08 7.32
N THR A 195 8.51 -1.77 7.13
CA THR A 195 7.48 -1.14 6.32
C THR A 195 7.99 -1.04 4.89
N LEU A 196 7.21 -1.54 3.92
CA LEU A 196 7.45 -1.39 2.48
C LEU A 196 6.43 -0.44 1.88
N PHE A 197 6.89 0.46 1.03
CA PHE A 197 6.01 1.33 0.26
C PHE A 197 6.46 1.36 -1.20
N SER A 198 5.63 0.88 -2.12
CA SER A 198 6.04 0.60 -3.50
C SER A 198 5.56 1.63 -4.53
N ALA A 199 4.94 2.75 -4.10
CA ALA A 199 4.47 3.82 -4.96
C ALA A 199 5.38 5.06 -4.85
N PRO A 200 6.37 5.25 -5.76
CA PRO A 200 7.27 6.40 -5.73
C PRO A 200 6.53 7.70 -6.03
N ASN A 201 6.97 8.81 -5.45
CA ASN A 201 6.36 10.14 -5.58
C ASN A 201 4.85 10.10 -5.30
N TYR A 202 4.49 9.56 -4.13
CA TYR A 202 3.11 9.30 -3.77
C TYR A 202 2.23 10.55 -3.82
N CYS A 203 1.10 10.45 -4.52
CA CYS A 203 0.16 11.55 -4.80
C CYS A 203 0.78 12.77 -5.52
N GLY A 204 2.04 12.72 -5.95
CA GLY A 204 2.78 13.87 -6.45
C GLY A 204 3.15 14.88 -5.35
N GLU A 205 2.97 14.54 -4.09
CA GLU A 205 3.21 15.37 -2.91
C GLU A 205 4.45 14.93 -2.12
N PHE A 206 4.72 13.62 -2.12
CA PHE A 206 5.87 13.02 -1.44
C PHE A 206 6.99 12.75 -2.45
N ASP A 207 8.23 13.00 -2.05
CA ASP A 207 9.43 12.71 -2.87
C ASP A 207 10.04 11.35 -2.49
N ASN A 208 9.21 10.40 -2.11
CA ASN A 208 9.60 9.08 -1.68
C ASN A 208 9.98 8.17 -2.86
N ALA A 209 10.91 7.27 -2.62
CA ALA A 209 11.15 6.11 -3.47
C ALA A 209 10.09 5.04 -3.25
N GLY A 210 10.00 4.08 -4.18
CA GLY A 210 9.28 2.83 -4.00
C GLY A 210 10.22 1.70 -3.63
N GLY A 211 9.78 0.77 -2.79
CA GLY A 211 10.57 -0.37 -2.35
C GLY A 211 9.93 -1.72 -2.70
N MET A 212 10.79 -2.71 -2.92
CA MET A 212 10.46 -4.13 -3.02
C MET A 212 11.49 -4.93 -2.24
N ILE A 213 11.03 -5.95 -1.52
CA ILE A 213 11.91 -6.91 -0.82
C ILE A 213 11.93 -8.22 -1.59
N SER A 214 13.12 -8.75 -1.82
CA SER A 214 13.33 -10.11 -2.34
C SER A 214 13.80 -11.00 -1.23
N VAL A 215 13.18 -12.17 -1.08
CA VAL A 215 13.50 -13.18 -0.07
C VAL A 215 14.00 -14.40 -0.80
N ASP A 216 15.20 -14.89 -0.45
CA ASP A 216 15.76 -16.10 -1.02
C ASP A 216 15.39 -17.37 -0.23
N ASP A 217 15.83 -18.54 -0.70
CA ASP A 217 15.56 -19.85 -0.09
C ASP A 217 16.15 -20.00 1.34
N ASN A 218 17.04 -19.11 1.75
CA ASN A 218 17.60 -19.06 3.11
C ASN A 218 16.96 -17.95 3.97
N LEU A 219 15.84 -17.38 3.51
CA LEU A 219 15.14 -16.23 4.11
C LEU A 219 16.01 -14.96 4.19
N MET A 220 17.07 -14.87 3.39
CA MET A 220 17.85 -13.65 3.29
C MET A 220 17.09 -12.59 2.49
N CYS A 221 16.92 -11.42 3.09
CA CYS A 221 16.17 -10.31 2.55
C CYS A 221 17.10 -9.30 1.85
N SER A 222 16.78 -8.95 0.61
CA SER A 222 17.43 -7.87 -0.13
C SER A 222 16.41 -6.87 -0.65
N PHE A 223 16.80 -5.59 -0.78
CA PHE A 223 15.89 -4.52 -1.14
C PHE A 223 16.20 -4.00 -2.53
N GLN A 224 15.15 -3.75 -3.31
CA GLN A 224 15.23 -3.08 -4.60
C GLN A 224 14.46 -1.77 -4.51
N ILE A 225 15.11 -0.68 -4.96
CA ILE A 225 14.57 0.68 -4.83
C ILE A 225 14.16 1.22 -6.18
N LEU A 226 12.90 1.63 -6.27
CA LEU A 226 12.30 2.24 -7.44
C LEU A 226 12.28 3.77 -7.26
N LYS A 227 13.20 4.48 -7.91
CA LYS A 227 13.20 5.95 -7.88
C LYS A 227 12.02 6.54 -8.65
N PRO A 228 11.51 7.73 -8.25
CA PRO A 228 10.52 8.46 -9.02
C PRO A 228 10.95 8.62 -10.48
N SER A 229 10.01 8.53 -11.44
CA SER A 229 10.37 8.67 -12.85
C SER A 229 10.63 10.15 -13.17
N THR A 230 11.74 10.44 -13.86
CA THR A 230 12.11 11.79 -14.29
C THR A 230 11.11 12.43 -15.28
N ARG A 231 10.21 11.65 -15.86
CA ARG A 231 9.15 12.16 -16.75
C ARG A 231 8.07 12.94 -16.01
N SER A 232 7.68 12.56 -14.80
CA SER A 232 6.67 13.28 -14.02
C SER A 232 7.16 14.67 -13.57
N SER A 233 8.45 14.81 -13.28
CA SER A 233 9.05 16.09 -12.90
C SER A 233 9.14 17.11 -14.06
N ARG A 234 9.20 16.65 -15.31
CA ARG A 234 9.21 17.53 -16.49
C ARG A 234 7.83 18.09 -16.82
N PHE A 235 6.77 17.34 -16.63
CA PHE A 235 5.39 17.84 -16.84
C PHE A 235 4.95 18.79 -15.74
N ALA A 236 5.28 18.55 -14.48
CA ALA A 236 4.98 19.45 -13.37
C ALA A 236 5.73 20.80 -13.47
N LYS A 237 6.95 20.81 -14.08
CA LYS A 237 7.69 22.06 -14.35
C LYS A 237 7.11 22.87 -15.51
N ASN A 238 6.53 22.24 -16.52
CA ASN A 238 5.92 22.95 -17.65
C ASN A 238 4.58 23.60 -17.26
N GLU A 239 3.76 22.98 -16.44
CA GLU A 239 2.53 23.59 -15.93
C GLU A 239 2.79 24.82 -15.04
N LYS A 240 3.91 24.87 -14.32
CA LYS A 240 4.30 26.07 -13.53
C LYS A 240 4.88 27.21 -14.39
N ASN A 241 5.39 26.92 -15.59
CA ASN A 241 5.96 27.93 -16.48
C ASN A 241 4.93 28.54 -17.45
N GLU A 242 3.81 27.88 -17.70
CA GLU A 242 2.75 28.43 -18.57
C GLU A 242 1.75 29.32 -17.84
N GLY A 243 1.73 29.33 -16.49
CA GLY A 243 0.87 30.20 -15.68
C GLY A 243 1.43 31.59 -15.37
N GLY A 244 2.58 31.97 -15.90
CA GLY A 244 3.33 33.17 -15.50
C GLY A 244 3.55 34.24 -16.59
N ASN A 245 2.69 34.35 -17.60
CA ASN A 245 2.86 35.42 -18.56
C ASN A 245 1.53 36.00 -19.02
N THR A 246 0.91 36.83 -18.18
CA THR A 246 -0.07 37.86 -18.65
C THR A 246 0.58 39.21 -18.54
N ASN A 247 0.97 39.68 -19.70
CA ASN A 247 1.57 40.96 -19.96
C ASN A 247 0.71 42.14 -19.48
N SER A 248 1.31 42.97 -18.68
CA SER A 248 1.05 44.39 -18.66
C SER A 248 1.63 45.04 -19.93
N THR A 249 0.84 45.46 -20.85
CA THR A 249 1.21 46.47 -21.85
C THR A 249 0.64 47.77 -21.41
N ASP A 250 1.56 48.55 -20.92
CA ASP A 250 1.52 49.98 -20.76
C ASP A 250 1.42 50.65 -22.16
N ALA A 251 0.54 51.57 -22.33
CA ALA A 251 0.59 52.50 -23.44
C ALA A 251 0.14 53.87 -22.93
N GLY A 252 1.19 54.62 -22.64
CA GLY A 252 1.08 55.99 -22.30
C GLY A 252 0.84 56.90 -23.49
N SER A 253 0.70 58.15 -23.15
CA SER A 253 0.95 59.44 -23.81
C SER A 253 -0.27 60.21 -24.24
N THR A 254 -0.63 61.16 -23.42
CA THR A 254 -0.50 62.64 -23.60
C THR A 254 -0.54 63.19 -25.04
N PRO A 255 -0.90 64.51 -25.30
CA PRO A 255 -1.39 65.59 -24.45
C PRO A 255 -2.37 66.54 -25.14
N ALA A 256 -2.82 67.49 -24.33
CA ALA A 256 -3.12 68.95 -24.65
C ALA A 256 -4.35 69.33 -25.54
N LYS A 257 -5.26 69.87 -24.99
CA LYS A 257 -5.58 71.34 -24.86
C LYS A 257 -6.75 71.49 -23.94
#